data_81ab32c6ed8c0bd91beb9fc0ba4ba8a2
#
_entry.id   81ab32c6ed8c0bd91beb9fc0ba4ba8a2
#
_cell.length_a   1.000
_cell.length_b   1.000
_cell.length_c   1.000
_cell.angle_alpha   90.00
_cell.angle_beta   90.00
_cell.angle_gamma   90.00
#
_symmetry.space_group_name_H-M   'P 1'
#
loop_
_entity.id
_entity.type
_entity.pdbx_description
1 polymer ?
#
loop_
_entity_poly.entity_id
_entity_poly.type
_entity_poly.pdbx_seq_one_letter_code
_entity_poly.pdbx_strand_id
1 'polypeptide(L)'
;MINANLSDELRFQGASANGATVDPQGILARAEELRWDVGSNVHEALVETIYTEAARIADRAVIYPDRTPRFNLDRTIDRIVTSRLWGFPLMLALFTLVFWITITGANYPSQMLSDLLIGRVHPMLKAGAAAIHMPWWLSGLLIDGMYLATAWVVSVMLPPMAIFFPLFTLLEDFGYLPRVAFNLDNIFRKSGAHGKQSLSMMMGFGCNAAGVVATRVIDSPRERLIAIITNNFALCNGRWPTQILIASLFIGALAPAYLAGFISAMAVVGVAVLGVLLTFVISWALSRTVLKGEASTFSLELPPYRPPRVLQTIYTSFIDRTLYVLWRAIVFAAPAGAVIWLTANVQFGGVSVAEYIINFLNPVGLLLGLNGVILLAYIIAIPANEIVIPTVLMLTVLVTGTQVAGSGAGVMFETDSATMMRLFSAGGWTLLTAVNLMIFSLIHNPCSTTIYTIYRETGSRKWTAVAALLPLGLGFLVTFVIATVWRLVA
;
A
#
# COMPACT_ATOMS: atom_id res chain seq x y z
N MET A 1 -14.42 -25.81 4.94
CA MET A 1 -14.64 -26.55 6.19
C MET A 1 -15.35 -25.70 7.25
N ILE A 2 -16.32 -24.86 6.86
CA ILE A 2 -17.14 -24.06 7.81
C ILE A 2 -18.58 -24.60 7.89
N ASN A 3 -18.99 -25.46 6.97
CA ASN A 3 -20.35 -26.00 6.95
C ASN A 3 -20.58 -27.29 7.75
N ALA A 4 -19.54 -27.87 8.38
CA ALA A 4 -19.72 -29.12 9.14
C ALA A 4 -19.97 -28.93 10.64
N ASN A 5 -19.67 -27.76 11.21
CA ASN A 5 -19.85 -27.53 12.66
C ASN A 5 -21.13 -26.79 13.04
N LEU A 6 -21.83 -26.17 12.06
CA LEU A 6 -23.12 -25.48 12.39
C LEU A 6 -24.28 -26.46 12.66
N SER A 7 -24.19 -27.68 12.14
CA SER A 7 -25.24 -28.70 12.34
C SER A 7 -25.22 -29.37 13.73
N ASP A 8 -24.07 -29.32 14.43
CA ASP A 8 -23.92 -29.91 15.75
C ASP A 8 -24.17 -28.93 16.91
N GLU A 9 -23.98 -27.62 16.70
CA GLU A 9 -24.30 -26.61 17.73
C GLU A 9 -25.77 -26.19 17.77
N LEU A 10 -26.56 -26.47 16.73
CA LEU A 10 -28.01 -26.22 16.70
C LEU A 10 -28.85 -27.37 17.26
N ARG A 11 -28.29 -28.31 18.02
CA ARG A 11 -29.07 -29.17 18.92
C ARG A 11 -29.54 -28.34 20.12
N PHE A 12 -30.42 -27.38 19.85
CA PHE A 12 -31.26 -26.82 20.91
C PHE A 12 -32.10 -27.95 21.53
N GLN A 13 -31.72 -28.40 22.70
CA GLN A 13 -32.64 -29.02 23.64
C GLN A 13 -33.59 -27.93 24.16
N GLY A 14 -34.40 -27.39 23.27
CA GLY A 14 -35.51 -26.53 23.63
C GLY A 14 -36.64 -27.41 24.09
N ALA A 15 -36.90 -27.40 25.38
CA ALA A 15 -38.11 -27.99 25.92
C ALA A 15 -39.32 -27.37 25.19
N SER A 16 -39.97 -28.16 24.36
CA SER A 16 -41.22 -27.81 23.69
C SER A 16 -42.32 -27.64 24.73
N ALA A 17 -42.88 -26.45 24.83
CA ALA A 17 -44.07 -26.20 25.63
C ALA A 17 -45.34 -26.82 25.02
N ASN A 18 -45.31 -27.36 23.79
CA ASN A 18 -46.48 -27.90 23.08
C ASN A 18 -46.20 -29.08 22.13
N GLY A 19 -45.27 -29.96 22.42
CA GLY A 19 -45.15 -31.25 21.70
C GLY A 19 -44.90 -31.22 20.18
N ALA A 20 -44.70 -30.06 19.57
CA ALA A 20 -44.39 -29.94 18.16
C ALA A 20 -42.86 -30.02 17.97
N THR A 21 -42.39 -31.05 17.28
CA THR A 21 -41.00 -31.15 16.84
C THR A 21 -40.70 -30.02 15.85
N VAL A 22 -39.89 -29.08 16.28
CA VAL A 22 -39.43 -28.01 15.39
C VAL A 22 -38.52 -28.63 14.33
N ASP A 23 -38.94 -28.63 13.07
CA ASP A 23 -38.16 -29.08 11.94
C ASP A 23 -37.16 -27.95 11.54
N PRO A 24 -35.85 -28.10 11.83
CA PRO A 24 -34.87 -27.07 11.50
C PRO A 24 -34.76 -26.82 10.00
N GLN A 25 -35.00 -27.84 9.17
CA GLN A 25 -34.94 -27.72 7.71
C GLN A 25 -36.15 -26.96 7.16
N GLY A 26 -37.34 -27.16 7.74
CA GLY A 26 -38.53 -26.39 7.41
C GLY A 26 -38.41 -24.92 7.79
N ILE A 27 -37.74 -24.59 8.90
CA ILE A 27 -37.48 -23.22 9.31
C ILE A 27 -36.49 -22.54 8.32
N LEU A 28 -35.42 -23.23 7.95
CA LEU A 28 -34.44 -22.70 7.00
C LEU A 28 -35.06 -22.47 5.60
N ALA A 29 -35.85 -23.43 5.11
CA ALA A 29 -36.55 -23.31 3.84
C ALA A 29 -37.54 -22.12 3.83
N ARG A 30 -38.29 -21.94 4.94
CA ARG A 30 -39.22 -20.82 5.07
C ARG A 30 -38.50 -19.48 5.23
N ALA A 31 -37.38 -19.44 5.94
CA ALA A 31 -36.52 -18.26 6.05
C ALA A 31 -35.93 -17.87 4.69
N GLU A 32 -35.54 -18.85 3.89
CA GLU A 32 -35.00 -18.63 2.53
C GLU A 32 -36.08 -18.10 1.58
N GLU A 33 -37.28 -18.62 1.63
CA GLU A 33 -38.44 -18.14 0.88
C GLU A 33 -38.81 -16.68 1.26
N LEU A 34 -38.93 -16.40 2.57
CA LEU A 34 -39.20 -15.04 3.04
C LEU A 34 -38.10 -14.04 2.71
N ARG A 35 -36.88 -14.51 2.59
CA ARG A 35 -35.72 -13.65 2.20
C ARG A 35 -35.85 -13.12 0.80
N TRP A 36 -36.48 -13.88 -0.13
CA TRP A 36 -36.77 -13.42 -1.48
C TRP A 36 -37.91 -12.38 -1.54
N ASP A 37 -38.92 -12.55 -0.65
CA ASP A 37 -40.06 -11.62 -0.59
C ASP A 37 -39.69 -10.26 0.03
N VAL A 38 -38.74 -10.25 0.96
CA VAL A 38 -38.40 -9.06 1.76
C VAL A 38 -37.28 -8.23 1.13
N GLY A 39 -36.53 -8.78 0.16
CA GLY A 39 -35.47 -8.08 -0.58
C GLY A 39 -34.14 -7.94 0.19
N SER A 40 -33.10 -7.54 -0.53
CA SER A 40 -31.70 -7.48 -0.01
C SER A 40 -31.46 -6.42 1.07
N ASN A 41 -32.39 -5.48 1.30
CA ASN A 41 -32.22 -4.36 2.23
C ASN A 41 -32.91 -4.55 3.58
N VAL A 42 -33.45 -5.73 3.88
CA VAL A 42 -34.21 -5.99 5.12
C VAL A 42 -33.44 -5.71 6.38
N HIS A 43 -32.19 -6.15 6.40
CA HIS A 43 -31.36 -5.99 7.58
C HIS A 43 -31.03 -4.50 7.83
N GLU A 44 -30.81 -3.72 6.78
CA GLU A 44 -30.60 -2.28 6.86
C GLU A 44 -31.86 -1.56 7.35
N ALA A 45 -33.01 -1.88 6.77
CA ALA A 45 -34.30 -1.31 7.19
C ALA A 45 -34.66 -1.69 8.63
N LEU A 46 -34.36 -2.93 9.06
CA LEU A 46 -34.58 -3.38 10.44
C LEU A 46 -33.69 -2.60 11.42
N VAL A 47 -32.39 -2.46 11.13
CA VAL A 47 -31.45 -1.70 11.94
C VAL A 47 -31.86 -0.23 12.01
N GLU A 48 -32.21 0.42 10.88
CA GLU A 48 -32.69 1.79 10.84
C GLU A 48 -33.96 1.96 11.67
N THR A 49 -34.90 1.02 11.59
CA THR A 49 -36.13 1.04 12.37
C THR A 49 -35.85 0.94 13.88
N ILE A 50 -34.94 0.02 14.29
CA ILE A 50 -34.54 -0.15 15.69
C ILE A 50 -33.90 1.13 16.23
N TYR A 51 -32.98 1.75 15.50
CA TYR A 51 -32.33 3.00 15.92
C TYR A 51 -33.30 4.17 15.97
N THR A 52 -34.22 4.26 15.00
CA THR A 52 -35.26 5.31 14.98
C THR A 52 -36.19 5.18 16.17
N GLU A 53 -36.62 3.96 16.49
CA GLU A 53 -37.50 3.69 17.63
C GLU A 53 -36.77 3.93 18.97
N ALA A 54 -35.50 3.50 19.07
CA ALA A 54 -34.69 3.77 20.25
C ALA A 54 -34.50 5.29 20.46
N ALA A 55 -34.23 6.04 19.40
CA ALA A 55 -34.13 7.50 19.47
C ALA A 55 -35.46 8.13 19.91
N ARG A 56 -36.60 7.64 19.38
CA ARG A 56 -37.93 8.11 19.77
C ARG A 56 -38.26 7.85 21.25
N ILE A 57 -37.86 6.68 21.76
CA ILE A 57 -38.01 6.33 23.17
C ILE A 57 -37.10 7.21 24.03
N ALA A 58 -35.86 7.40 23.65
CA ALA A 58 -34.89 8.26 24.35
C ALA A 58 -35.38 9.71 24.43
N ASP A 59 -35.87 10.27 23.33
CA ASP A 59 -36.41 11.66 23.28
C ASP A 59 -37.62 11.86 24.21
N ARG A 60 -38.38 10.83 24.46
CA ARG A 60 -39.51 10.86 25.39
C ARG A 60 -39.14 10.64 26.86
N ALA A 61 -38.13 9.78 27.09
CA ALA A 61 -37.75 9.31 28.43
C ALA A 61 -36.64 10.17 29.06
N VAL A 62 -35.80 10.79 28.27
CA VAL A 62 -34.66 11.59 28.76
C VAL A 62 -35.06 13.06 28.87
N ILE A 63 -35.17 13.54 30.07
CA ILE A 63 -35.37 14.97 30.36
C ILE A 63 -33.99 15.60 30.49
N TYR A 64 -33.59 16.40 29.51
CA TYR A 64 -32.37 17.19 29.58
C TYR A 64 -32.63 18.45 30.44
N PRO A 65 -32.03 18.60 31.64
CA PRO A 65 -32.32 19.72 32.55
C PRO A 65 -31.88 21.10 32.03
N ASP A 66 -31.00 21.14 31.03
CA ASP A 66 -30.49 22.36 30.42
C ASP A 66 -30.47 22.30 28.89
N ARG A 67 -31.54 22.72 28.24
CA ARG A 67 -31.54 23.02 26.80
C ARG A 67 -31.01 24.43 26.49
N THR A 68 -30.02 24.90 27.23
CA THR A 68 -29.26 26.05 26.70
C THR A 68 -28.51 25.55 25.48
N PRO A 69 -28.57 26.25 24.34
CA PRO A 69 -27.74 25.87 23.18
C PRO A 69 -26.28 26.14 23.53
N ARG A 70 -25.68 25.23 24.30
CA ARG A 70 -24.23 25.23 24.44
C ARG A 70 -23.69 25.05 23.05
N PHE A 71 -22.84 25.98 22.63
CA PHE A 71 -22.11 25.94 21.38
C PHE A 71 -21.32 24.64 21.41
N ASN A 72 -21.89 23.58 20.81
CA ASN A 72 -21.29 22.26 20.84
C ASN A 72 -20.31 22.21 19.68
N LEU A 73 -19.05 22.51 20.01
CA LEU A 73 -17.94 22.58 19.05
C LEU A 73 -17.88 21.31 18.21
N ASP A 74 -18.11 20.15 18.84
CA ASP A 74 -18.09 18.85 18.19
C ASP A 74 -19.16 18.75 17.08
N ARG A 75 -20.39 19.18 17.35
CA ARG A 75 -21.47 19.19 16.35
C ARG A 75 -21.18 20.15 15.18
N THR A 76 -20.53 21.26 15.47
CA THR A 76 -20.20 22.25 14.43
C THR A 76 -19.10 21.71 13.53
N ILE A 77 -18.06 21.11 14.11
CA ILE A 77 -16.97 20.47 13.36
C ILE A 77 -17.54 19.29 12.55
N ASP A 78 -18.35 18.43 13.16
CA ASP A 78 -18.96 17.28 12.47
C ASP A 78 -19.80 17.73 11.27
N ARG A 79 -20.61 18.79 11.41
CA ARG A 79 -21.41 19.31 10.29
C ARG A 79 -20.56 19.72 9.10
N ILE A 80 -19.36 20.26 9.32
CA ILE A 80 -18.43 20.65 8.26
C ILE A 80 -17.72 19.41 7.69
N VAL A 81 -17.15 18.59 8.56
CA VAL A 81 -16.32 17.44 8.20
C VAL A 81 -17.13 16.33 7.50
N THR A 82 -18.39 16.12 7.91
CA THR A 82 -19.29 15.13 7.29
C THR A 82 -20.19 15.70 6.20
N SER A 83 -20.01 16.97 5.84
CA SER A 83 -20.76 17.64 4.76
C SER A 83 -20.41 17.02 3.40
N ARG A 84 -21.41 16.80 2.56
CA ARG A 84 -21.21 16.35 1.16
C ARG A 84 -20.38 17.34 0.33
N LEU A 85 -20.46 18.62 0.60
CA LEU A 85 -19.76 19.67 -0.15
C LEU A 85 -18.36 19.94 0.40
N TRP A 86 -18.22 20.09 1.72
CA TRP A 86 -16.97 20.47 2.38
C TRP A 86 -16.15 19.27 2.90
N GLY A 87 -16.79 18.13 3.15
CA GLY A 87 -16.11 16.94 3.69
C GLY A 87 -15.00 16.41 2.79
N PHE A 88 -15.26 16.29 1.47
CA PHE A 88 -14.24 15.83 0.51
C PHE A 88 -13.08 16.80 0.31
N PRO A 89 -13.29 18.11 0.07
CA PRO A 89 -12.18 19.06 -0.03
C PRO A 89 -11.34 19.14 1.25
N LEU A 90 -11.97 19.12 2.42
CA LEU A 90 -11.26 19.14 3.69
C LEU A 90 -10.43 17.88 3.91
N MET A 91 -11.00 16.73 3.57
CA MET A 91 -10.30 15.45 3.60
C MET A 91 -9.06 15.48 2.71
N LEU A 92 -9.22 15.93 1.46
CA LEU A 92 -8.12 16.03 0.50
C LEU A 92 -7.05 17.01 0.99
N ALA A 93 -7.46 18.18 1.50
CA ALA A 93 -6.53 19.18 2.03
C ALA A 93 -5.72 18.63 3.22
N LEU A 94 -6.37 17.95 4.16
CA LEU A 94 -5.70 17.39 5.33
C LEU A 94 -4.73 16.26 4.93
N PHE A 95 -5.13 15.39 4.00
CA PHE A 95 -4.24 14.36 3.48
C PHE A 95 -3.04 14.98 2.77
N THR A 96 -3.28 15.96 1.90
CA THR A 96 -2.19 16.69 1.23
C THR A 96 -1.24 17.31 2.25
N LEU A 97 -1.75 17.88 3.32
CA LEU A 97 -0.94 18.45 4.40
C LEU A 97 -0.08 17.39 5.10
N VAL A 98 -0.67 16.25 5.48
CA VAL A 98 0.06 15.15 6.12
C VAL A 98 1.17 14.61 5.21
N PHE A 99 0.85 14.38 3.93
CA PHE A 99 1.86 13.92 2.97
C PHE A 99 2.94 14.97 2.71
N TRP A 100 2.56 16.25 2.60
CA TRP A 100 3.51 17.33 2.41
C TRP A 100 4.48 17.45 3.60
N ILE A 101 3.97 17.42 4.84
CA ILE A 101 4.81 17.42 6.05
C ILE A 101 5.71 16.19 6.06
N THR A 102 5.18 15.00 5.71
CA THR A 102 5.96 13.76 5.69
C THR A 102 7.10 13.83 4.68
N ILE A 103 6.82 14.20 3.44
CA ILE A 103 7.83 14.24 2.37
C ILE A 103 8.86 15.33 2.65
N THR A 104 8.42 16.55 2.91
CA THR A 104 9.31 17.70 3.13
C THR A 104 10.11 17.54 4.42
N GLY A 105 9.45 17.09 5.49
CA GLY A 105 10.08 16.86 6.79
C GLY A 105 11.06 15.69 6.80
N ALA A 106 10.86 14.69 5.97
CA ALA A 106 11.74 13.53 5.88
C ALA A 106 13.01 13.79 5.05
N ASN A 107 13.00 14.72 4.11
CA ASN A 107 14.12 14.92 3.17
C ASN A 107 15.45 15.19 3.90
N TYR A 108 15.48 16.14 4.81
CA TYR A 108 16.70 16.48 5.55
C TYR A 108 17.21 15.32 6.43
N PRO A 109 16.40 14.69 7.30
CA PRO A 109 16.82 13.51 8.06
C PRO A 109 17.24 12.33 7.19
N SER A 110 16.60 12.12 6.03
CA SER A 110 16.97 11.05 5.10
C SER A 110 18.35 11.29 4.48
N GLN A 111 18.64 12.51 4.05
CA GLN A 111 19.97 12.88 3.54
C GLN A 111 21.04 12.72 4.62
N MET A 112 20.80 13.25 5.83
CA MET A 112 21.73 13.14 6.94
C MET A 112 22.04 11.66 7.27
N LEU A 113 21.02 10.80 7.25
CA LEU A 113 21.18 9.38 7.51
C LEU A 113 21.90 8.66 6.37
N SER A 114 21.63 9.05 5.11
CA SER A 114 22.33 8.56 3.92
C SER A 114 23.81 8.97 3.96
N ASP A 115 24.12 10.23 4.23
CA ASP A 115 25.48 10.73 4.35
C ASP A 115 26.26 10.01 5.46
N LEU A 116 25.58 9.69 6.55
CA LEU A 116 26.19 8.94 7.66
C LEU A 116 26.43 7.47 7.26
N LEU A 117 25.38 6.77 6.84
CA LEU A 117 25.46 5.32 6.60
C LEU A 117 26.20 4.99 5.30
N ILE A 118 25.89 5.68 4.24
CA ILE A 118 26.45 5.41 2.90
C ILE A 118 27.73 6.24 2.69
N GLY A 119 27.72 7.54 3.03
CA GLY A 119 28.84 8.44 2.78
C GLY A 119 30.02 8.26 3.73
N ARG A 120 29.81 7.83 4.98
CA ARG A 120 30.88 7.68 5.99
C ARG A 120 31.10 6.24 6.43
N VAL A 121 30.05 5.56 6.91
CA VAL A 121 30.20 4.21 7.51
C VAL A 121 30.57 3.18 6.45
N HIS A 122 29.98 3.21 5.25
CA HIS A 122 30.30 2.30 4.16
C HIS A 122 31.80 2.36 3.76
N PRO A 123 32.43 3.54 3.49
CA PRO A 123 33.86 3.62 3.22
C PRO A 123 34.73 3.16 4.41
N MET A 124 34.32 3.47 5.65
CA MET A 124 35.02 2.99 6.85
C MET A 124 35.01 1.46 6.97
N LEU A 125 33.89 0.82 6.69
CA LEU A 125 33.78 -0.64 6.65
C LEU A 125 34.68 -1.24 5.56
N LYS A 126 34.74 -0.61 4.38
CA LYS A 126 35.65 -1.03 3.30
C LYS A 126 37.11 -0.88 3.66
N ALA A 127 37.50 0.25 4.29
CA ALA A 127 38.86 0.45 4.78
C ALA A 127 39.21 -0.57 5.88
N GLY A 128 38.28 -0.85 6.81
CA GLY A 128 38.45 -1.89 7.82
C GLY A 128 38.62 -3.30 7.24
N ALA A 129 37.79 -3.65 6.26
CA ALA A 129 37.92 -4.93 5.54
C ALA A 129 39.27 -5.06 4.81
N ALA A 130 39.74 -4.00 4.18
CA ALA A 130 41.07 -3.96 3.56
C ALA A 130 42.21 -4.12 4.58
N ALA A 131 42.10 -3.47 5.75
CA ALA A 131 43.11 -3.57 6.82
C ALA A 131 43.27 -4.99 7.38
N ILE A 132 42.18 -5.79 7.44
CA ILE A 132 42.20 -7.19 7.86
C ILE A 132 42.42 -8.16 6.70
N HIS A 133 42.78 -7.64 5.49
CA HIS A 133 42.99 -8.44 4.28
C HIS A 133 41.81 -9.35 3.94
N MET A 134 40.57 -8.87 4.15
CA MET A 134 39.35 -9.63 3.82
C MET A 134 39.30 -9.94 2.32
N PRO A 135 38.98 -11.18 1.92
CA PRO A 135 38.82 -11.52 0.50
C PRO A 135 37.81 -10.58 -0.18
N TRP A 136 38.13 -10.17 -1.41
CA TRP A 136 37.32 -9.19 -2.16
C TRP A 136 35.84 -9.59 -2.28
N TRP A 137 35.59 -10.89 -2.48
CA TRP A 137 34.23 -11.42 -2.62
C TRP A 137 33.44 -11.34 -1.31
N LEU A 138 34.10 -11.54 -0.15
CA LEU A 138 33.46 -11.47 1.16
C LEU A 138 33.19 -10.02 1.55
N SER A 139 34.15 -9.13 1.32
CA SER A 139 33.99 -7.69 1.50
C SER A 139 32.87 -7.14 0.60
N GLY A 140 32.84 -7.54 -0.67
CA GLY A 140 31.79 -7.17 -1.60
C GLY A 140 30.40 -7.66 -1.17
N LEU A 141 30.28 -8.94 -0.83
CA LEU A 141 29.02 -9.54 -0.41
C LEU A 141 28.45 -8.88 0.85
N LEU A 142 29.30 -8.72 1.90
CA LEU A 142 28.84 -8.22 3.20
C LEU A 142 28.68 -6.69 3.19
N ILE A 143 29.60 -5.93 2.56
CA ILE A 143 29.62 -4.48 2.63
C ILE A 143 28.88 -3.87 1.45
N ASP A 144 29.22 -4.23 0.21
CA ASP A 144 28.58 -3.64 -0.98
C ASP A 144 27.21 -4.26 -1.29
N GLY A 145 26.98 -5.52 -0.90
CA GLY A 145 25.68 -6.18 -1.00
C GLY A 145 24.79 -5.92 0.22
N MET A 146 25.01 -6.68 1.30
CA MET A 146 24.10 -6.70 2.45
C MET A 146 24.02 -5.37 3.19
N TYR A 147 25.16 -4.78 3.56
CA TYR A 147 25.18 -3.54 4.30
C TYR A 147 24.62 -2.37 3.49
N LEU A 148 25.05 -2.22 2.24
CA LEU A 148 24.63 -1.09 1.40
C LEU A 148 23.11 -1.11 1.13
N ALA A 149 22.54 -2.29 0.80
CA ALA A 149 21.10 -2.44 0.64
C ALA A 149 20.32 -2.10 1.92
N THR A 150 20.84 -2.54 3.06
CA THR A 150 20.24 -2.22 4.36
C THR A 150 20.34 -0.73 4.69
N ALA A 151 21.50 -0.12 4.45
CA ALA A 151 21.72 1.32 4.67
C ALA A 151 20.78 2.17 3.81
N TRP A 152 20.56 1.77 2.55
CA TRP A 152 19.57 2.38 1.66
C TRP A 152 18.16 2.32 2.24
N VAL A 153 17.69 1.14 2.60
CA VAL A 153 16.36 0.95 3.16
C VAL A 153 16.18 1.75 4.44
N VAL A 154 17.17 1.75 5.33
CA VAL A 154 17.10 2.52 6.58
C VAL A 154 17.06 4.02 6.33
N SER A 155 17.92 4.55 5.45
CA SER A 155 18.00 5.99 5.20
C SER A 155 16.74 6.55 4.51
N VAL A 156 16.13 5.77 3.61
CA VAL A 156 14.95 6.21 2.84
C VAL A 156 13.63 5.92 3.57
N MET A 157 13.53 4.82 4.34
CA MET A 157 12.28 4.42 5.01
C MET A 157 12.08 5.04 6.40
N LEU A 158 13.14 5.08 7.21
CA LEU A 158 12.99 5.45 8.62
C LEU A 158 12.43 6.87 8.83
N PRO A 159 12.97 7.95 8.20
CA PRO A 159 12.48 9.29 8.45
C PRO A 159 11.03 9.54 8.01
N PRO A 160 10.60 9.16 6.80
CA PRO A 160 9.20 9.30 6.41
C PRO A 160 8.24 8.52 7.32
N MET A 161 8.60 7.30 7.72
CA MET A 161 7.76 6.50 8.61
C MET A 161 7.68 7.10 10.02
N ALA A 162 8.79 7.64 10.52
CA ALA A 162 8.87 8.30 11.83
C ALA A 162 8.01 9.57 11.92
N ILE A 163 7.71 10.20 10.78
CA ILE A 163 6.82 11.36 10.69
C ILE A 163 5.37 10.92 10.39
N PHE A 164 5.17 10.06 9.41
CA PHE A 164 3.85 9.65 8.94
C PHE A 164 3.03 8.91 10.01
N PHE A 165 3.62 7.89 10.66
CA PHE A 165 2.86 7.09 11.63
C PHE A 165 2.37 7.90 12.83
N PRO A 166 3.18 8.74 13.49
CA PRO A 166 2.67 9.59 14.55
C PRO A 166 1.58 10.56 14.09
N LEU A 167 1.76 11.23 12.94
CA LEU A 167 0.74 12.15 12.41
C LEU A 167 -0.58 11.43 12.13
N PHE A 168 -0.50 10.26 11.52
CA PHE A 168 -1.69 9.47 11.21
C PHE A 168 -2.39 8.95 12.48
N THR A 169 -1.61 8.49 13.47
CA THR A 169 -2.17 8.04 14.75
C THR A 169 -2.79 9.21 15.53
N LEU A 170 -2.21 10.39 15.46
CA LEU A 170 -2.82 11.59 16.05
C LEU A 170 -4.18 11.92 15.42
N LEU A 171 -4.32 11.77 14.09
CA LEU A 171 -5.62 11.93 13.42
C LEU A 171 -6.62 10.83 13.82
N GLU A 172 -6.13 9.61 14.05
CA GLU A 172 -6.93 8.49 14.55
C GLU A 172 -7.43 8.78 15.98
N ASP A 173 -6.53 9.15 16.90
CA ASP A 173 -6.84 9.47 18.30
C ASP A 173 -7.79 10.67 18.43
N PHE A 174 -7.61 11.69 17.58
CA PHE A 174 -8.50 12.84 17.50
C PHE A 174 -9.92 12.46 17.04
N GLY A 175 -10.09 11.29 16.42
CA GLY A 175 -11.38 10.82 15.94
C GLY A 175 -11.73 11.29 14.52
N TYR A 176 -10.78 11.84 13.78
CA TYR A 176 -11.01 12.30 12.40
C TYR A 176 -11.24 11.16 11.42
N LEU A 177 -10.51 10.05 11.55
CA LEU A 177 -10.58 8.93 10.61
C LEU A 177 -11.97 8.29 10.52
N PRO A 178 -12.74 8.10 11.60
CA PRO A 178 -14.13 7.66 11.47
C PRO A 178 -15.01 8.56 10.60
N ARG A 179 -14.79 9.90 10.62
CA ARG A 179 -15.53 10.85 9.76
C ARG A 179 -15.20 10.68 8.30
N VAL A 180 -13.94 10.39 8.01
CA VAL A 180 -13.52 10.05 6.64
C VAL A 180 -14.17 8.75 6.16
N ALA A 181 -14.20 7.72 7.01
CA ALA A 181 -14.87 6.46 6.70
C ALA A 181 -16.36 6.69 6.41
N PHE A 182 -17.02 7.54 7.18
CA PHE A 182 -18.42 7.91 6.97
C PHE A 182 -18.65 8.59 5.60
N ASN A 183 -17.80 9.55 5.23
CA ASN A 183 -17.92 10.24 3.94
C ASN A 183 -17.74 9.31 2.74
N LEU A 184 -16.88 8.31 2.86
CA LEU A 184 -16.55 7.37 1.79
C LEU A 184 -17.44 6.12 1.78
N ASP A 185 -18.21 5.86 2.84
CA ASP A 185 -18.99 4.63 3.01
C ASP A 185 -19.91 4.35 1.82
N ASN A 186 -20.64 5.34 1.34
CA ASN A 186 -21.57 5.16 0.22
C ASN A 186 -20.86 4.72 -1.08
N ILE A 187 -19.63 5.20 -1.31
CA ILE A 187 -18.83 4.84 -2.50
C ILE A 187 -18.32 3.40 -2.36
N PHE A 188 -17.76 3.05 -1.20
CA PHE A 188 -17.27 1.69 -0.94
C PHE A 188 -18.41 0.65 -0.94
N ARG A 189 -19.56 0.98 -0.38
CA ARG A 189 -20.74 0.11 -0.34
C ARG A 189 -21.25 -0.21 -1.75
N LYS A 190 -21.28 0.76 -2.67
CA LYS A 190 -21.63 0.51 -4.08
C LYS A 190 -20.65 -0.43 -4.78
N SER A 191 -19.41 -0.50 -4.33
CA SER A 191 -18.38 -1.42 -4.80
C SER A 191 -18.44 -2.80 -4.12
N GLY A 192 -19.43 -3.06 -3.25
CA GLY A 192 -19.55 -4.32 -2.50
C GLY A 192 -18.51 -4.48 -1.38
N ALA A 193 -17.93 -3.37 -0.93
CA ALA A 193 -16.93 -3.29 0.11
C ALA A 193 -17.47 -2.48 1.30
N HIS A 194 -16.76 -2.49 2.42
CA HIS A 194 -17.14 -1.80 3.64
C HIS A 194 -16.55 -0.39 3.71
N GLY A 195 -17.28 0.61 4.23
CA GLY A 195 -16.78 1.98 4.38
C GLY A 195 -15.50 2.10 5.21
N LYS A 196 -15.31 1.25 6.23
CA LYS A 196 -14.06 1.16 7.01
C LYS A 196 -12.84 0.78 6.13
N GLN A 197 -13.01 0.26 4.90
CA GLN A 197 -11.91 0.00 3.97
C GLN A 197 -11.18 1.27 3.57
N SER A 198 -11.84 2.42 3.64
CA SER A 198 -11.20 3.72 3.41
C SER A 198 -10.03 3.96 4.37
N LEU A 199 -10.16 3.56 5.64
CA LEU A 199 -9.10 3.69 6.65
C LEU A 199 -7.88 2.83 6.26
N SER A 200 -8.13 1.58 5.88
CA SER A 200 -7.09 0.67 5.40
C SER A 200 -6.36 1.24 4.17
N MET A 201 -7.10 1.75 3.19
CA MET A 201 -6.55 2.36 1.98
C MET A 201 -5.69 3.58 2.30
N MET A 202 -6.15 4.45 3.20
CA MET A 202 -5.39 5.63 3.63
C MET A 202 -4.08 5.27 4.30
N MET A 203 -4.10 4.28 5.21
CA MET A 203 -2.89 3.74 5.82
C MET A 203 -1.97 3.13 4.76
N GLY A 204 -2.56 2.53 3.71
CA GLY A 204 -1.85 1.95 2.57
C GLY A 204 -1.01 2.95 1.79
N PHE A 205 -1.45 4.20 1.65
CA PHE A 205 -0.65 5.28 1.03
C PHE A 205 0.62 5.60 1.81
N GLY A 206 0.64 5.40 3.13
CA GLY A 206 1.87 5.47 3.91
C GLY A 206 2.65 4.16 3.82
N CYS A 207 2.02 3.04 4.19
CA CYS A 207 2.63 1.72 4.18
C CYS A 207 1.57 0.63 3.98
N ASN A 208 1.70 -0.17 2.93
CA ASN A 208 0.73 -1.24 2.64
C ASN A 208 0.66 -2.28 3.77
N ALA A 209 1.77 -2.58 4.45
CA ALA A 209 1.73 -3.48 5.61
C ALA A 209 0.89 -2.90 6.76
N ALA A 210 1.00 -1.60 7.03
CA ALA A 210 0.17 -0.92 8.03
C ALA A 210 -1.30 -0.87 7.59
N GLY A 211 -1.58 -0.63 6.30
CA GLY A 211 -2.91 -0.69 5.73
C GLY A 211 -3.56 -2.07 5.91
N VAL A 212 -2.81 -3.16 5.72
CA VAL A 212 -3.29 -4.52 5.97
C VAL A 212 -3.63 -4.74 7.45
N VAL A 213 -2.81 -4.27 8.39
CA VAL A 213 -3.13 -4.35 9.83
C VAL A 213 -4.38 -3.53 10.16
N ALA A 214 -4.53 -2.35 9.55
CA ALA A 214 -5.71 -1.50 9.76
C ALA A 214 -7.03 -2.15 9.33
N THR A 215 -7.00 -3.19 8.48
CA THR A 215 -8.21 -3.93 8.12
C THR A 215 -8.88 -4.65 9.29
N ARG A 216 -8.20 -4.77 10.44
CA ARG A 216 -8.76 -5.37 11.67
C ARG A 216 -9.99 -4.64 12.18
N VAL A 217 -10.19 -3.37 11.81
CA VAL A 217 -11.39 -2.60 12.15
C VAL A 217 -12.64 -3.05 11.39
N ILE A 218 -12.47 -3.89 10.35
CA ILE A 218 -13.56 -4.43 9.56
C ILE A 218 -14.03 -5.74 10.21
N ASP A 219 -15.27 -5.77 10.63
CA ASP A 219 -15.84 -6.90 11.40
C ASP A 219 -16.10 -8.13 10.51
N SER A 220 -16.56 -7.91 9.27
CA SER A 220 -16.84 -8.97 8.31
C SER A 220 -15.56 -9.61 7.77
N PRO A 221 -15.33 -10.93 7.99
CA PRO A 221 -14.13 -11.60 7.47
C PRO A 221 -14.00 -11.53 5.94
N ARG A 222 -15.12 -11.55 5.22
CA ARG A 222 -15.18 -11.43 3.76
C ARG A 222 -14.71 -10.06 3.31
N GLU A 223 -15.27 -8.99 3.87
CA GLU A 223 -14.95 -7.61 3.49
C GLU A 223 -13.53 -7.23 3.94
N ARG A 224 -13.11 -7.74 5.10
CA ARG A 224 -11.73 -7.64 5.55
C ARG A 224 -10.76 -8.26 4.55
N LEU A 225 -11.08 -9.42 3.98
CA LEU A 225 -10.25 -10.07 2.98
C LEU A 225 -10.21 -9.27 1.67
N ILE A 226 -11.34 -8.70 1.21
CA ILE A 226 -11.38 -7.78 0.06
C ILE A 226 -10.47 -6.58 0.33
N ALA A 227 -10.57 -5.96 1.49
CA ALA A 227 -9.74 -4.83 1.88
C ALA A 227 -8.24 -5.17 1.90
N ILE A 228 -7.87 -6.35 2.41
CA ILE A 228 -6.48 -6.84 2.42
C ILE A 228 -5.93 -6.99 0.99
N ILE A 229 -6.69 -7.62 0.08
CA ILE A 229 -6.26 -7.86 -1.30
C ILE A 229 -6.11 -6.53 -2.04
N THR A 230 -7.06 -5.63 -1.89
CA THR A 230 -7.10 -4.36 -2.66
C THR A 230 -6.22 -3.26 -2.07
N ASN A 231 -5.75 -3.40 -0.83
CA ASN A 231 -4.86 -2.41 -0.20
C ASN A 231 -3.55 -2.18 -0.98
N ASN A 232 -3.11 -3.17 -1.77
CA ASN A 232 -1.89 -3.04 -2.58
C ASN A 232 -1.99 -2.00 -3.71
N PHE A 233 -3.18 -1.59 -4.12
CA PHE A 233 -3.37 -0.55 -5.14
C PHE A 233 -3.19 0.87 -4.58
N ALA A 234 -3.05 1.05 -3.27
CA ALA A 234 -2.60 2.31 -2.69
C ALA A 234 -1.08 2.48 -2.88
N LEU A 235 -0.67 3.63 -3.42
CA LEU A 235 0.75 3.97 -3.57
C LEU A 235 1.39 4.16 -2.19
N CYS A 236 2.19 3.19 -1.75
CA CYS A 236 2.91 3.33 -0.50
C CYS A 236 4.14 4.25 -0.62
N ASN A 237 4.68 4.67 0.52
CA ASN A 237 5.82 5.58 0.59
C ASN A 237 7.02 5.11 -0.26
N GLY A 238 7.29 3.81 -0.33
CA GLY A 238 8.38 3.26 -1.13
C GLY A 238 8.18 3.32 -2.64
N ARG A 239 6.95 3.55 -3.11
CA ARG A 239 6.63 3.69 -4.54
C ARG A 239 6.61 5.16 -5.00
N TRP A 240 6.40 6.12 -4.10
CA TRP A 240 6.36 7.54 -4.45
C TRP A 240 7.63 8.05 -5.10
N PRO A 241 8.86 7.74 -4.61
CA PRO A 241 10.10 8.21 -5.24
C PRO A 241 10.21 7.80 -6.70
N THR A 242 9.88 6.55 -7.01
CA THR A 242 9.87 6.05 -8.40
C THR A 242 8.88 6.84 -9.27
N GLN A 243 7.66 7.09 -8.78
CA GLN A 243 6.63 7.84 -9.50
C GLN A 243 7.09 9.28 -9.78
N ILE A 244 7.59 9.96 -8.75
CA ILE A 244 8.01 11.36 -8.85
C ILE A 244 9.21 11.49 -9.80
N LEU A 245 10.21 10.61 -9.67
CA LEU A 245 11.40 10.63 -10.50
C LEU A 245 11.06 10.42 -11.98
N ILE A 246 10.32 9.36 -12.29
CA ILE A 246 9.98 9.03 -13.69
C ILE A 246 9.07 10.10 -14.29
N ALA A 247 8.10 10.60 -13.54
CA ALA A 247 7.26 11.70 -14.01
C ALA A 247 8.07 12.97 -14.30
N SER A 248 9.02 13.32 -13.44
CA SER A 248 9.85 14.53 -13.63
C SER A 248 10.81 14.40 -14.81
N LEU A 249 11.45 13.23 -14.99
CA LEU A 249 12.45 13.03 -16.03
C LEU A 249 11.83 12.88 -17.44
N PHE A 250 10.71 12.17 -17.56
CA PHE A 250 10.13 11.85 -18.87
C PHE A 250 8.89 12.68 -19.20
N ILE A 251 7.94 12.84 -18.26
CA ILE A 251 6.69 13.55 -18.54
C ILE A 251 6.90 15.05 -18.41
N GLY A 252 7.61 15.49 -17.37
CA GLY A 252 7.97 16.91 -17.21
C GLY A 252 8.83 17.45 -18.33
N ALA A 253 9.73 16.64 -18.89
CA ALA A 253 10.57 17.03 -20.01
C ALA A 253 9.80 17.31 -21.33
N LEU A 254 8.55 16.84 -21.46
CA LEU A 254 7.68 17.13 -22.60
C LEU A 254 7.06 18.53 -22.52
N ALA A 255 7.12 19.17 -21.37
CA ALA A 255 6.49 20.46 -21.13
C ALA A 255 7.51 21.60 -21.09
N PRO A 256 7.08 22.86 -21.36
CA PRO A 256 7.92 24.02 -21.10
C PRO A 256 8.39 24.06 -19.64
N ALA A 257 9.61 24.55 -19.39
CA ALA A 257 10.25 24.51 -18.07
C ALA A 257 9.37 25.07 -16.92
N TYR A 258 8.57 26.11 -17.19
CA TYR A 258 7.67 26.72 -16.19
C TYR A 258 6.44 25.84 -15.84
N LEU A 259 6.05 24.86 -16.68
CA LEU A 259 4.95 23.93 -16.44
C LEU A 259 5.43 22.52 -16.09
N ALA A 260 6.71 22.20 -16.27
CA ALA A 260 7.25 20.86 -16.10
C ALA A 260 6.93 20.25 -14.73
N GLY A 261 7.10 21.01 -13.66
CA GLY A 261 6.77 20.57 -12.30
C GLY A 261 5.27 20.30 -12.10
N PHE A 262 4.40 21.15 -12.64
CA PHE A 262 2.95 20.98 -12.55
C PHE A 262 2.47 19.74 -13.32
N ILE A 263 2.96 19.53 -14.54
CA ILE A 263 2.59 18.39 -15.39
C ILE A 263 3.10 17.08 -14.78
N SER A 264 4.32 17.06 -14.23
CA SER A 264 4.83 15.91 -13.49
C SER A 264 3.98 15.58 -12.26
N ALA A 265 3.61 16.60 -11.49
CA ALA A 265 2.72 16.40 -10.33
C ALA A 265 1.36 15.86 -10.75
N MET A 266 0.76 16.39 -11.82
CA MET A 266 -0.51 15.90 -12.36
C MET A 266 -0.43 14.45 -12.82
N ALA A 267 0.67 14.02 -13.43
CA ALA A 267 0.89 12.63 -13.82
C ALA A 267 0.92 11.70 -12.60
N VAL A 268 1.65 12.09 -11.54
CA VAL A 268 1.73 11.32 -10.29
C VAL A 268 0.36 11.23 -9.59
N VAL A 269 -0.38 12.33 -9.53
CA VAL A 269 -1.75 12.36 -9.00
C VAL A 269 -2.67 11.47 -9.84
N GLY A 270 -2.53 11.50 -11.17
CA GLY A 270 -3.28 10.62 -12.07
C GLY A 270 -3.06 9.13 -11.77
N VAL A 271 -1.81 8.73 -11.51
CA VAL A 271 -1.49 7.35 -11.11
C VAL A 271 -2.08 7.01 -9.74
N ALA A 272 -2.05 7.94 -8.78
CA ALA A 272 -2.67 7.73 -7.47
C ALA A 272 -4.19 7.55 -7.57
N VAL A 273 -4.86 8.38 -8.36
CA VAL A 273 -6.30 8.27 -8.65
C VAL A 273 -6.62 6.94 -9.35
N LEU A 274 -5.79 6.52 -10.30
CA LEU A 274 -5.92 5.21 -10.94
C LEU A 274 -5.87 4.07 -9.90
N GLY A 275 -4.98 4.14 -8.92
CA GLY A 275 -4.90 3.17 -7.83
C GLY A 275 -6.19 3.11 -6.99
N VAL A 276 -6.78 4.26 -6.68
CA VAL A 276 -8.09 4.33 -5.99
C VAL A 276 -9.20 3.71 -6.86
N LEU A 277 -9.25 4.03 -8.14
CA LEU A 277 -10.23 3.45 -9.07
C LEU A 277 -10.08 1.93 -9.19
N LEU A 278 -8.85 1.43 -9.28
CA LEU A 278 -8.57 -0.02 -9.28
C LEU A 278 -9.02 -0.68 -7.98
N THR A 279 -8.85 -0.03 -6.83
CA THR A 279 -9.38 -0.53 -5.55
C THR A 279 -10.88 -0.75 -5.64
N PHE A 280 -11.65 0.19 -6.17
CA PHE A 280 -13.11 0.03 -6.34
C PHE A 280 -13.48 -1.06 -7.34
N VAL A 281 -12.84 -1.07 -8.51
CA VAL A 281 -13.12 -2.06 -9.57
C VAL A 281 -12.82 -3.48 -9.08
N ILE A 282 -11.68 -3.69 -8.44
CA ILE A 282 -11.28 -5.01 -7.95
C ILE A 282 -12.14 -5.44 -6.74
N SER A 283 -12.49 -4.51 -5.84
CA SER A 283 -13.45 -4.80 -4.75
C SER A 283 -14.79 -5.25 -5.32
N TRP A 284 -15.31 -4.55 -6.31
CA TRP A 284 -16.54 -4.90 -7.00
C TRP A 284 -16.44 -6.27 -7.70
N ALA A 285 -15.35 -6.53 -8.40
CA ALA A 285 -15.13 -7.82 -9.06
C ALA A 285 -15.04 -8.97 -8.07
N LEU A 286 -14.26 -8.82 -7.00
CA LEU A 286 -14.11 -9.84 -5.95
C LEU A 286 -15.42 -10.11 -5.21
N SER A 287 -16.21 -9.09 -4.92
CA SER A 287 -17.48 -9.23 -4.21
C SER A 287 -18.55 -9.97 -5.02
N ARG A 288 -18.46 -9.91 -6.35
CA ARG A 288 -19.42 -10.57 -7.26
C ARG A 288 -18.97 -11.94 -7.77
N THR A 289 -17.66 -12.23 -7.71
CA THR A 289 -17.12 -13.48 -8.28
C THR A 289 -16.72 -14.48 -7.21
N VAL A 290 -15.62 -14.23 -6.51
CA VAL A 290 -14.96 -15.20 -5.61
C VAL A 290 -15.46 -15.05 -4.16
N LEU A 291 -15.66 -13.80 -3.71
CA LEU A 291 -16.05 -13.46 -2.35
C LEU A 291 -17.51 -12.99 -2.32
N LYS A 292 -18.41 -13.81 -2.83
CA LYS A 292 -19.87 -13.55 -2.84
C LYS A 292 -20.41 -13.48 -1.40
N GLY A 293 -21.40 -12.64 -1.18
CA GLY A 293 -22.10 -12.48 0.10
C GLY A 293 -22.70 -11.08 0.21
N GLU A 294 -23.57 -10.90 1.17
CA GLU A 294 -24.19 -9.60 1.46
C GLU A 294 -23.15 -8.66 2.11
N ALA A 295 -23.26 -7.37 1.81
CA ALA A 295 -22.50 -6.36 2.52
C ALA A 295 -22.99 -6.28 3.97
N SER A 296 -22.07 -6.19 4.92
CA SER A 296 -22.43 -6.00 6.32
C SER A 296 -23.06 -4.60 6.48
N THR A 297 -24.09 -4.53 7.31
CA THR A 297 -24.69 -3.24 7.68
C THR A 297 -23.74 -2.49 8.58
N PHE A 298 -23.45 -1.26 8.21
CA PHE A 298 -22.55 -0.40 8.96
C PHE A 298 -23.35 0.64 9.73
N SER A 299 -23.46 0.44 11.03
CA SER A 299 -23.86 1.49 11.96
C SER A 299 -22.60 2.15 12.49
N LEU A 300 -22.22 3.32 11.95
CA LEU A 300 -21.08 4.06 12.44
C LEU A 300 -21.54 5.03 13.54
N GLU A 301 -21.30 4.65 14.78
CA GLU A 301 -21.28 5.63 15.87
C GLU A 301 -20.00 6.45 15.76
N LEU A 302 -20.16 7.75 15.49
CA LEU A 302 -19.02 8.67 15.46
C LEU A 302 -18.53 8.90 16.89
N PRO A 303 -17.32 8.44 17.24
CA PRO A 303 -16.79 8.65 18.59
C PRO A 303 -16.63 10.17 18.83
N PRO A 304 -16.82 10.66 20.08
CA PRO A 304 -16.57 12.07 20.39
C PRO A 304 -15.11 12.41 20.14
N TYR A 305 -14.85 13.67 19.77
CA TYR A 305 -13.48 14.17 19.66
C TYR A 305 -12.78 14.07 21.00
N ARG A 306 -11.57 13.52 20.99
CA ARG A 306 -10.73 13.41 22.20
C ARG A 306 -9.45 14.20 22.00
N PRO A 307 -9.01 14.99 22.99
CA PRO A 307 -7.70 15.63 22.92
C PRO A 307 -6.61 14.53 22.85
N PRO A 308 -5.79 14.51 21.80
CA PRO A 308 -4.77 13.46 21.65
C PRO A 308 -3.66 13.65 22.69
N ARG A 309 -3.16 12.57 23.24
CA ARG A 309 -1.99 12.58 24.12
C ARG A 309 -0.71 12.60 23.28
N VAL A 310 -0.38 13.76 22.72
CA VAL A 310 0.61 13.93 21.64
C VAL A 310 1.92 13.20 21.91
N LEU A 311 2.55 13.42 23.07
CA LEU A 311 3.84 12.79 23.41
C LEU A 311 3.74 11.26 23.53
N GLN A 312 2.67 10.77 24.13
CA GLN A 312 2.46 9.32 24.28
C GLN A 312 2.22 8.69 22.91
N THR A 313 1.39 9.31 22.07
CA THR A 313 1.08 8.83 20.72
C THR A 313 2.32 8.82 19.84
N ILE A 314 3.17 9.87 19.90
CA ILE A 314 4.44 9.90 19.16
C ILE A 314 5.36 8.76 19.60
N TYR A 315 5.55 8.60 20.92
CA TYR A 315 6.43 7.56 21.47
C TYR A 315 5.97 6.14 21.10
N THR A 316 4.69 5.82 21.33
CA THR A 316 4.14 4.49 21.00
C THR A 316 4.13 4.23 19.49
N SER A 317 3.80 5.20 18.67
CA SER A 317 3.81 5.05 17.20
C SER A 317 5.22 4.84 16.65
N PHE A 318 6.22 5.52 17.23
CA PHE A 318 7.61 5.35 16.83
C PHE A 318 8.12 3.95 17.18
N ILE A 319 7.89 3.46 18.39
CA ILE A 319 8.38 2.15 18.82
C ILE A 319 7.57 1.01 18.19
N ASP A 320 6.25 1.02 18.36
CA ASP A 320 5.42 -0.13 18.01
C ASP A 320 5.15 -0.25 16.52
N ARG A 321 5.17 0.87 15.78
CA ARG A 321 4.91 0.87 14.35
C ARG A 321 6.19 1.09 13.54
N THR A 322 6.94 2.17 13.78
CA THR A 322 8.09 2.52 12.94
C THR A 322 9.24 1.54 13.10
N LEU A 323 9.72 1.30 14.32
CA LEU A 323 10.85 0.40 14.56
C LEU A 323 10.52 -1.06 14.21
N TYR A 324 9.30 -1.49 14.50
CA TYR A 324 8.88 -2.86 14.17
C TYR A 324 8.86 -3.10 12.66
N VAL A 325 8.33 -2.17 11.87
CA VAL A 325 8.29 -2.27 10.40
C VAL A 325 9.70 -2.17 9.83
N LEU A 326 10.53 -1.23 10.34
CA LEU A 326 11.92 -1.07 9.93
C LEU A 326 12.74 -2.33 10.16
N TRP A 327 12.64 -2.95 11.35
CA TRP A 327 13.36 -4.19 11.64
C TRP A 327 13.04 -5.29 10.63
N ARG A 328 11.76 -5.44 10.29
CA ARG A 328 11.33 -6.40 9.27
C ARG A 328 11.89 -6.07 7.89
N ALA A 329 11.92 -4.79 7.52
CA ALA A 329 12.50 -4.36 6.26
C ALA A 329 14.01 -4.68 6.18
N ILE A 330 14.77 -4.47 7.26
CA ILE A 330 16.18 -4.82 7.37
C ILE A 330 16.41 -6.33 7.19
N VAL A 331 15.63 -7.16 7.87
CA VAL A 331 15.73 -8.63 7.78
C VAL A 331 15.53 -9.14 6.33
N PHE A 332 14.71 -8.47 5.54
CA PHE A 332 14.52 -8.84 4.14
C PHE A 332 15.51 -8.13 3.19
N ALA A 333 15.92 -6.90 3.49
CA ALA A 333 16.82 -6.13 2.62
C ALA A 333 18.25 -6.68 2.61
N ALA A 334 18.77 -7.13 3.75
CA ALA A 334 20.13 -7.65 3.82
C ALA A 334 20.36 -8.88 2.92
N PRO A 335 19.54 -9.94 2.96
CA PRO A 335 19.66 -11.06 2.01
C PRO A 335 19.46 -10.62 0.55
N ALA A 336 18.55 -9.67 0.30
CA ALA A 336 18.35 -9.16 -1.06
C ALA A 336 19.60 -8.47 -1.61
N GLY A 337 20.27 -7.65 -0.80
CA GLY A 337 21.53 -7.04 -1.16
C GLY A 337 22.61 -8.08 -1.48
N ALA A 338 22.67 -9.18 -0.71
CA ALA A 338 23.56 -10.29 -1.03
C ALA A 338 23.25 -10.93 -2.39
N VAL A 339 21.97 -11.17 -2.69
CA VAL A 339 21.54 -11.70 -3.99
C VAL A 339 21.89 -10.76 -5.13
N ILE A 340 21.67 -9.43 -4.95
CA ILE A 340 22.03 -8.40 -5.93
C ILE A 340 23.53 -8.49 -6.24
N TRP A 341 24.35 -8.48 -5.22
CA TRP A 341 25.80 -8.50 -5.38
C TRP A 341 26.26 -9.82 -6.06
N LEU A 342 25.75 -10.96 -5.63
CA LEU A 342 26.07 -12.26 -6.23
C LEU A 342 25.68 -12.32 -7.71
N THR A 343 24.47 -11.93 -8.06
CA THR A 343 24.01 -12.00 -9.46
C THR A 343 24.79 -11.06 -10.37
N ALA A 344 25.29 -9.94 -9.87
CA ALA A 344 26.08 -8.99 -10.65
C ALA A 344 27.55 -9.41 -10.79
N ASN A 345 28.14 -10.06 -9.78
CA ASN A 345 29.58 -10.39 -9.74
C ASN A 345 29.92 -11.83 -10.12
N VAL A 346 28.97 -12.79 -9.98
CA VAL A 346 29.19 -14.15 -10.46
C VAL A 346 29.06 -14.18 -11.98
N GLN A 347 30.14 -14.60 -12.65
CA GLN A 347 30.22 -14.64 -14.11
C GLN A 347 30.36 -16.07 -14.62
N PHE A 348 29.65 -16.39 -15.69
CA PHE A 348 29.80 -17.61 -16.46
C PHE A 348 30.15 -17.25 -17.90
N GLY A 349 31.30 -17.72 -18.38
CA GLY A 349 31.75 -17.40 -19.74
C GLY A 349 31.99 -15.91 -20.01
N GLY A 350 32.34 -15.12 -18.98
CA GLY A 350 32.57 -13.68 -19.09
C GLY A 350 31.31 -12.80 -19.03
N VAL A 351 30.14 -13.40 -18.83
CA VAL A 351 28.84 -12.70 -18.71
C VAL A 351 28.30 -12.90 -17.28
N SER A 352 27.77 -11.86 -16.66
CA SER A 352 27.21 -11.95 -15.32
C SER A 352 25.88 -12.71 -15.30
N VAL A 353 25.56 -13.33 -14.17
CA VAL A 353 24.24 -14.00 -13.97
C VAL A 353 23.09 -13.00 -14.17
N ALA A 354 23.27 -11.75 -13.73
CA ALA A 354 22.28 -10.71 -13.93
C ALA A 354 21.99 -10.46 -15.42
N GLU A 355 23.03 -10.40 -16.27
CA GLU A 355 22.86 -10.22 -17.72
C GLU A 355 22.16 -11.41 -18.37
N TYR A 356 22.44 -12.65 -17.96
CA TYR A 356 21.71 -13.83 -18.44
C TYR A 356 20.21 -13.73 -18.10
N ILE A 357 19.88 -13.34 -16.87
CA ILE A 357 18.48 -13.19 -16.44
C ILE A 357 17.83 -12.02 -17.19
N ILE A 358 18.52 -10.89 -17.36
CA ILE A 358 18.04 -9.73 -18.13
C ILE A 358 17.72 -10.14 -19.57
N ASN A 359 18.61 -10.84 -20.23
CA ASN A 359 18.43 -11.31 -21.62
C ASN A 359 17.26 -12.29 -21.73
N PHE A 360 17.06 -13.16 -20.74
CA PHE A 360 15.91 -14.06 -20.67
C PHE A 360 14.58 -13.32 -20.45
N LEU A 361 14.58 -12.30 -19.61
CA LEU A 361 13.37 -11.49 -19.30
C LEU A 361 13.06 -10.43 -20.37
N ASN A 362 14.06 -10.04 -21.19
CA ASN A 362 13.93 -8.95 -22.12
C ASN A 362 12.82 -9.11 -23.16
N PRO A 363 12.58 -10.29 -23.77
CA PRO A 363 11.44 -10.47 -24.68
C PRO A 363 10.09 -10.19 -24.00
N VAL A 364 9.92 -10.67 -22.77
CA VAL A 364 8.71 -10.40 -21.96
C VAL A 364 8.62 -8.93 -21.60
N GLY A 365 9.73 -8.32 -21.17
CA GLY A 365 9.80 -6.89 -20.86
C GLY A 365 9.39 -6.03 -22.04
N LEU A 366 9.93 -6.32 -23.21
CA LEU A 366 9.59 -5.57 -24.43
C LEU A 366 8.11 -5.72 -24.81
N LEU A 367 7.50 -6.90 -24.66
CA LEU A 367 6.06 -7.06 -24.87
C LEU A 367 5.21 -6.16 -23.97
N LEU A 368 5.67 -5.96 -22.73
CA LEU A 368 5.03 -5.10 -21.74
C LEU A 368 5.36 -3.60 -21.92
N GLY A 369 6.17 -3.22 -22.93
CA GLY A 369 6.69 -1.86 -23.08
C GLY A 369 7.69 -1.46 -22.00
N LEU A 370 8.26 -2.45 -21.31
CA LEU A 370 9.34 -2.34 -20.34
C LEU A 370 10.63 -2.96 -20.96
N ASN A 371 11.61 -3.30 -20.14
CA ASN A 371 12.79 -4.08 -20.55
C ASN A 371 13.18 -5.09 -19.47
N GLY A 372 14.12 -6.00 -19.81
CA GLY A 372 14.57 -7.04 -18.89
C GLY A 372 15.24 -6.48 -17.63
N VAL A 373 15.90 -5.32 -17.71
CA VAL A 373 16.50 -4.62 -16.56
C VAL A 373 15.45 -4.24 -15.54
N ILE A 374 14.34 -3.63 -15.99
CA ILE A 374 13.24 -3.22 -15.12
C ILE A 374 12.61 -4.45 -14.45
N LEU A 375 12.32 -5.51 -15.22
CA LEU A 375 11.71 -6.71 -14.67
C LEU A 375 12.61 -7.38 -13.61
N LEU A 376 13.90 -7.49 -13.89
CA LEU A 376 14.85 -8.03 -12.91
C LEU A 376 14.94 -7.14 -11.67
N ALA A 377 14.97 -5.82 -11.83
CA ALA A 377 15.01 -4.89 -10.71
C ALA A 377 13.78 -5.05 -9.79
N TYR A 378 12.58 -5.25 -10.35
CA TYR A 378 11.37 -5.50 -9.56
C TYR A 378 11.38 -6.86 -8.86
N ILE A 379 11.93 -7.90 -9.46
CA ILE A 379 12.13 -9.21 -8.81
C ILE A 379 13.06 -9.05 -7.60
N ILE A 380 14.17 -8.37 -7.79
CA ILE A 380 15.17 -8.13 -6.75
C ILE A 380 14.63 -7.21 -5.65
N ALA A 381 13.83 -6.21 -6.02
CA ALA A 381 13.24 -5.24 -5.09
C ALA A 381 11.97 -5.72 -4.35
N ILE A 382 11.56 -7.00 -4.51
CA ILE A 382 10.45 -7.57 -3.71
C ILE A 382 10.61 -7.34 -2.20
N PRO A 383 11.81 -7.40 -1.59
CA PRO A 383 12.00 -7.06 -0.18
C PRO A 383 11.60 -5.63 0.19
N ALA A 384 11.95 -4.65 -0.64
CA ALA A 384 11.71 -3.23 -0.38
C ALA A 384 11.59 -2.46 -1.70
N ASN A 385 10.47 -1.83 -1.96
CA ASN A 385 10.21 -1.10 -3.21
C ASN A 385 11.13 0.13 -3.39
N GLU A 386 11.70 0.62 -2.32
CA GLU A 386 12.62 1.76 -2.28
C GLU A 386 13.93 1.50 -3.06
N ILE A 387 14.36 0.25 -3.18
CA ILE A 387 15.60 -0.10 -3.88
C ILE A 387 15.41 -0.28 -5.40
N VAL A 388 14.21 -0.11 -5.94
CA VAL A 388 13.94 -0.29 -7.39
C VAL A 388 14.84 0.63 -8.21
N ILE A 389 14.85 1.94 -7.96
CA ILE A 389 15.62 2.90 -8.77
C ILE A 389 17.12 2.67 -8.68
N PRO A 390 17.74 2.57 -7.48
CA PRO A 390 19.18 2.25 -7.40
C PRO A 390 19.55 0.93 -8.08
N THR A 391 18.69 -0.07 -8.02
CA THR A 391 18.89 -1.37 -8.68
C THR A 391 18.79 -1.23 -10.21
N VAL A 392 17.82 -0.49 -10.72
CA VAL A 392 17.69 -0.22 -12.16
C VAL A 392 18.92 0.52 -12.69
N LEU A 393 19.39 1.54 -11.97
CA LEU A 393 20.59 2.27 -12.35
C LEU A 393 21.83 1.37 -12.41
N MET A 394 22.04 0.59 -11.36
CA MET A 394 23.15 -0.37 -11.27
C MET A 394 23.10 -1.41 -12.41
N LEU A 395 21.95 -2.02 -12.66
CA LEU A 395 21.77 -3.01 -13.73
C LEU A 395 21.93 -2.36 -15.13
N THR A 396 21.48 -1.11 -15.30
CA THR A 396 21.67 -0.39 -16.56
C THR A 396 23.15 -0.12 -16.82
N VAL A 397 23.91 0.30 -15.81
CA VAL A 397 25.36 0.47 -15.90
C VAL A 397 26.05 -0.86 -16.24
N LEU A 398 25.63 -1.94 -15.61
CA LEU A 398 26.18 -3.27 -15.86
C LEU A 398 26.00 -3.69 -17.34
N VAL A 399 24.80 -3.52 -17.89
CA VAL A 399 24.46 -3.93 -19.27
C VAL A 399 25.06 -3.00 -20.32
N THR A 400 25.06 -1.66 -20.05
CA THR A 400 25.54 -0.67 -21.02
C THR A 400 27.05 -0.47 -20.99
N GLY A 401 27.73 -0.92 -19.92
CA GLY A 401 29.15 -0.67 -19.69
C GLY A 401 29.49 0.81 -19.43
N THR A 402 28.49 1.65 -19.19
CA THR A 402 28.68 3.09 -18.96
C THR A 402 29.38 3.32 -17.63
N GLN A 403 30.51 4.04 -17.64
CA GLN A 403 31.23 4.37 -16.41
C GLN A 403 30.60 5.58 -15.72
N VAL A 404 30.22 5.44 -14.46
CA VAL A 404 29.69 6.51 -13.60
C VAL A 404 30.49 6.50 -12.30
N ALA A 405 30.79 7.65 -11.76
CA ALA A 405 31.50 7.75 -10.48
C ALA A 405 30.71 7.08 -9.37
N GLY A 406 31.34 6.18 -8.62
CA GLY A 406 30.70 5.41 -7.53
C GLY A 406 29.94 4.17 -8.01
N SER A 407 29.83 3.91 -9.32
CA SER A 407 29.23 2.68 -9.83
C SER A 407 30.21 1.50 -9.74
N GLY A 408 29.66 0.31 -9.49
CA GLY A 408 30.38 -0.95 -9.48
C GLY A 408 29.41 -2.11 -9.69
N ALA A 409 29.90 -3.27 -10.12
CA ALA A 409 29.05 -4.44 -10.28
C ALA A 409 28.44 -4.84 -8.92
N GLY A 410 27.11 -4.80 -8.83
CA GLY A 410 26.39 -5.11 -7.61
C GLY A 410 26.38 -4.00 -6.55
N VAL A 411 26.89 -2.81 -6.86
CA VAL A 411 26.90 -1.64 -5.95
C VAL A 411 25.76 -0.70 -6.35
N MET A 412 24.78 -0.53 -5.47
CA MET A 412 23.69 0.42 -5.66
C MET A 412 24.21 1.86 -5.48
N PHE A 413 23.79 2.77 -6.33
CA PHE A 413 24.20 4.17 -6.28
C PHE A 413 23.06 5.11 -6.66
N GLU A 414 23.20 6.38 -6.31
CA GLU A 414 22.41 7.51 -6.82
C GLU A 414 23.29 8.47 -7.60
N THR A 415 22.67 9.22 -8.48
CA THR A 415 23.34 10.23 -9.29
C THR A 415 22.38 11.38 -9.60
N ASP A 416 22.89 12.46 -10.17
CA ASP A 416 22.09 13.61 -10.58
C ASP A 416 21.10 13.27 -11.72
N SER A 417 20.03 14.03 -11.83
CA SER A 417 18.96 13.82 -12.80
C SER A 417 19.46 13.80 -14.26
N ALA A 418 20.48 14.59 -14.59
CA ALA A 418 21.05 14.61 -15.94
C ALA A 418 21.80 13.33 -16.29
N THR A 419 22.55 12.78 -15.35
CA THR A 419 23.25 11.49 -15.49
C THR A 419 22.25 10.33 -15.52
N MET A 420 21.19 10.37 -14.67
CA MET A 420 20.11 9.37 -14.74
C MET A 420 19.43 9.35 -16.11
N MET A 421 19.11 10.52 -16.66
CA MET A 421 18.48 10.60 -17.98
C MET A 421 19.38 10.02 -19.08
N ARG A 422 20.70 10.29 -19.01
CA ARG A 422 21.68 9.68 -19.94
C ARG A 422 21.72 8.16 -19.81
N LEU A 423 21.73 7.63 -18.61
CA LEU A 423 21.72 6.19 -18.35
C LEU A 423 20.42 5.54 -18.86
N PHE A 424 19.28 6.13 -18.59
CA PHE A 424 18.00 5.61 -19.07
C PHE A 424 17.91 5.65 -20.61
N SER A 425 18.37 6.72 -21.23
CA SER A 425 18.46 6.81 -22.69
C SER A 425 19.41 5.77 -23.28
N ALA A 426 20.59 5.55 -22.67
CA ALA A 426 21.52 4.50 -23.06
C ALA A 426 20.93 3.09 -22.88
N GLY A 427 20.07 2.90 -21.87
CA GLY A 427 19.29 1.68 -21.63
C GLY A 427 18.07 1.51 -22.54
N GLY A 428 17.87 2.37 -23.55
CA GLY A 428 16.77 2.29 -24.51
C GLY A 428 15.41 2.68 -23.97
N TRP A 429 15.35 3.49 -22.91
CA TRP A 429 14.08 3.92 -22.32
C TRP A 429 13.38 4.95 -23.20
N THR A 430 12.09 4.76 -23.38
CA THR A 430 11.20 5.63 -24.13
C THR A 430 10.10 6.20 -23.22
N LEU A 431 9.30 7.13 -23.75
CA LEU A 431 8.11 7.62 -23.03
C LEU A 431 7.13 6.48 -22.69
N LEU A 432 6.96 5.50 -23.59
CA LEU A 432 6.18 4.30 -23.33
C LEU A 432 6.72 3.53 -22.13
N THR A 433 8.03 3.35 -22.06
CA THR A 433 8.69 2.67 -20.93
C THR A 433 8.45 3.41 -19.63
N ALA A 434 8.52 4.75 -19.64
CA ALA A 434 8.27 5.58 -18.47
C ALA A 434 6.82 5.45 -17.97
N VAL A 435 5.83 5.58 -18.87
CA VAL A 435 4.41 5.45 -18.55
C VAL A 435 4.10 4.05 -18.02
N ASN A 436 4.57 3.00 -18.70
CA ASN A 436 4.33 1.62 -18.28
C ASN A 436 5.04 1.30 -16.96
N LEU A 437 6.22 1.86 -16.70
CA LEU A 437 6.88 1.71 -15.41
C LEU A 437 6.08 2.36 -14.28
N MET A 438 5.52 3.56 -14.49
CA MET A 438 4.68 4.20 -13.48
C MET A 438 3.45 3.33 -13.15
N ILE A 439 2.79 2.79 -14.17
CA ILE A 439 1.61 1.94 -14.00
C ILE A 439 1.99 0.59 -13.38
N PHE A 440 3.08 -0.03 -13.84
CA PHE A 440 3.57 -1.27 -13.27
C PHE A 440 3.99 -1.09 -11.81
N SER A 441 4.66 0.00 -11.48
CA SER A 441 5.01 0.36 -10.10
C SER A 441 3.78 0.51 -9.20
N LEU A 442 2.65 0.98 -9.73
CA LEU A 442 1.38 1.02 -8.98
C LEU A 442 0.82 -0.38 -8.72
N ILE A 443 0.80 -1.25 -9.75
CA ILE A 443 -0.02 -2.47 -9.76
C ILE A 443 0.78 -3.74 -9.44
N HIS A 444 2.13 -3.69 -9.40
CA HIS A 444 2.95 -4.89 -9.14
C HIS A 444 2.70 -5.48 -7.74
N ASN A 445 3.27 -6.65 -7.48
CA ASN A 445 3.14 -7.35 -6.20
C ASN A 445 3.57 -6.48 -5.00
N PRO A 446 2.95 -6.67 -3.81
CA PRO A 446 3.37 -5.99 -2.57
C PRO A 446 4.77 -6.44 -2.14
N CYS A 447 5.47 -5.61 -1.36
CA CYS A 447 6.77 -5.96 -0.79
C CYS A 447 6.65 -7.15 0.19
N SER A 448 7.77 -7.84 0.44
CA SER A 448 7.81 -9.04 1.30
C SER A 448 7.28 -8.80 2.70
N THR A 449 7.51 -7.61 3.27
CA THR A 449 6.95 -7.20 4.56
C THR A 449 5.42 -7.20 4.52
N THR A 450 4.83 -6.69 3.45
CA THR A 450 3.37 -6.69 3.26
C THR A 450 2.84 -8.11 3.03
N ILE A 451 3.49 -8.92 2.19
CA ILE A 451 3.12 -10.32 1.95
C ILE A 451 3.12 -11.12 3.26
N TYR A 452 4.17 -10.95 4.07
CA TYR A 452 4.23 -11.59 5.39
C TYR A 452 3.12 -11.10 6.32
N THR A 453 2.78 -9.80 6.29
CA THR A 453 1.67 -9.26 7.08
C THR A 453 0.33 -9.83 6.63
N ILE A 454 0.08 -9.92 5.33
CA ILE A 454 -1.11 -10.56 4.77
C ILE A 454 -1.23 -12.01 5.27
N TYR A 455 -0.13 -12.77 5.26
CA TYR A 455 -0.12 -14.13 5.78
C TYR A 455 -0.50 -14.18 7.27
N ARG A 456 0.06 -13.27 8.08
CA ARG A 456 -0.24 -13.18 9.52
C ARG A 456 -1.71 -12.80 9.79
N GLU A 457 -2.28 -11.91 8.98
CA GLU A 457 -3.67 -11.45 9.16
C GLU A 457 -4.72 -12.44 8.62
N THR A 458 -4.39 -13.17 7.56
CA THR A 458 -5.33 -14.12 6.94
C THR A 458 -5.19 -15.54 7.45
N GLY A 459 -4.03 -15.92 7.98
CA GLY A 459 -3.68 -17.30 8.34
C GLY A 459 -3.68 -18.27 7.15
N SER A 460 -3.79 -17.77 5.90
CA SER A 460 -4.01 -18.59 4.71
C SER A 460 -2.96 -18.36 3.63
N ARG A 461 -2.21 -19.41 3.28
CA ARG A 461 -1.26 -19.37 2.16
C ARG A 461 -1.95 -19.07 0.83
N LYS A 462 -3.16 -19.62 0.61
CA LYS A 462 -3.96 -19.40 -0.60
C LYS A 462 -4.28 -17.92 -0.80
N TRP A 463 -4.84 -17.26 0.21
CA TRP A 463 -5.23 -15.86 0.11
C TRP A 463 -4.03 -14.92 0.07
N THR A 464 -2.92 -15.29 0.72
CA THR A 464 -1.66 -14.57 0.60
C THR A 464 -1.13 -14.62 -0.83
N ALA A 465 -1.14 -15.80 -1.46
CA ALA A 465 -0.74 -15.94 -2.87
C ALA A 465 -1.66 -15.14 -3.80
N VAL A 466 -2.97 -15.18 -3.60
CA VAL A 466 -3.91 -14.37 -4.38
C VAL A 466 -3.63 -12.88 -4.24
N ALA A 467 -3.42 -12.39 -3.01
CA ALA A 467 -3.14 -10.97 -2.75
C ALA A 467 -1.78 -10.51 -3.34
N ALA A 468 -0.81 -11.41 -3.49
CA ALA A 468 0.48 -11.10 -4.10
C ALA A 468 0.46 -11.21 -5.63
N LEU A 469 -0.19 -12.24 -6.19
CA LEU A 469 -0.13 -12.55 -7.61
C LEU A 469 -1.19 -11.83 -8.44
N LEU A 470 -2.36 -11.51 -7.86
CA LEU A 470 -3.43 -10.80 -8.57
C LEU A 470 -2.98 -9.41 -9.04
N PRO A 471 -2.35 -8.56 -8.19
CA PRO A 471 -1.81 -7.30 -8.66
C PRO A 471 -0.74 -7.48 -9.75
N LEU A 472 0.17 -8.45 -9.60
CA LEU A 472 1.21 -8.72 -10.58
C LEU A 472 0.63 -9.12 -11.94
N GLY A 473 -0.35 -10.03 -11.95
CA GLY A 473 -1.04 -10.44 -13.18
C GLY A 473 -1.78 -9.29 -13.85
N LEU A 474 -2.45 -8.44 -13.05
CA LEU A 474 -3.09 -7.21 -13.55
C LEU A 474 -2.06 -6.22 -14.09
N GLY A 475 -0.92 -6.07 -13.41
CA GLY A 475 0.18 -5.23 -13.87
C GLY A 475 0.68 -5.65 -15.25
N PHE A 476 0.93 -6.93 -15.47
CA PHE A 476 1.31 -7.47 -16.77
C PHE A 476 0.23 -7.24 -17.83
N LEU A 477 -1.03 -7.51 -17.49
CA LEU A 477 -2.14 -7.33 -18.43
C LEU A 477 -2.28 -5.86 -18.85
N VAL A 478 -2.31 -4.94 -17.89
CA VAL A 478 -2.53 -3.52 -18.17
C VAL A 478 -1.36 -2.93 -18.97
N THR A 479 -0.11 -3.21 -18.57
CA THR A 479 1.07 -2.72 -19.30
C THR A 479 1.17 -3.33 -20.71
N PHE A 480 0.81 -4.59 -20.89
CA PHE A 480 0.72 -5.22 -22.21
C PHE A 480 -0.32 -4.52 -23.12
N VAL A 481 -1.52 -4.26 -22.59
CA VAL A 481 -2.57 -3.56 -23.36
C VAL A 481 -2.10 -2.16 -23.75
N ILE A 482 -1.51 -1.40 -22.80
CA ILE A 482 -1.01 -0.06 -23.10
C ILE A 482 0.10 -0.11 -24.16
N ALA A 483 1.07 -1.03 -24.01
CA ALA A 483 2.15 -1.19 -24.97
C ALA A 483 1.62 -1.55 -26.37
N THR A 484 0.62 -2.41 -26.44
CA THR A 484 0.01 -2.82 -27.72
C THR A 484 -0.74 -1.65 -28.36
N VAL A 485 -1.58 -0.95 -27.60
CA VAL A 485 -2.31 0.23 -28.10
C VAL A 485 -1.33 1.32 -28.56
N TRP A 486 -0.31 1.59 -27.77
CA TRP A 486 0.70 2.59 -28.12
C TRP A 486 1.40 2.29 -29.46
N ARG A 487 1.80 1.03 -29.68
CA ARG A 487 2.46 0.59 -30.92
C ARG A 487 1.54 0.56 -32.13
N LEU A 488 0.22 0.50 -31.93
CA LEU A 488 -0.76 0.59 -33.02
C LEU A 488 -1.06 2.03 -33.43
N VAL A 489 -0.84 2.99 -32.53
CA VAL A 489 -1.17 4.42 -32.73
C VAL A 489 0.07 5.24 -33.08
N ALA A 490 1.24 4.87 -32.57
CA ALA A 490 2.52 5.52 -32.81
C ALA A 490 3.29 4.87 -33.95
#